data_6337c374677bc6aa52d0740d1eaf14e9
#
_entry.id   6337c374677bc6aa52d0740d1eaf14e9
#
_cell.length_a   1.000
_cell.length_b   1.000
_cell.length_c   1.000
_cell.angle_alpha   90.00
_cell.angle_beta   90.00
_cell.angle_gamma   90.00
#
_symmetry.space_group_name_H-M   'P 1'
#
loop_
_entity.id
_entity.type
_entity.pdbx_description
1 polymer ?
#
loop_
_entity_poly.entity_id
_entity_poly.type
_entity_poly.pdbx_seq_one_letter_code
_entity_poly.pdbx_strand_id
1 'polypeptide(L)'
;MKKPSQTDVVVIGAGIIGSSIAYHLARYKLRVTLLERGDIASGSSGACDGLVFLQSKKPGIHLQLAMESRRRFDLLARQLPVPIEYRETGGMVVIESEDELSAMQQFVKEQQEVGLDVSLINRNQARKLEPQLSKHILGASHSPLDGQVNPISLTQGFALGAKSLGARLFTGVAVCGIDTTAGKVSAVETDAGRFEADVVINAAGVHAPEIGALVGLDIPIKPRRGQIIVTEFCSPMLRHCMISAKYIAAKFNPEIAQTIGEGVSIEQTENGNFLLGSTREFVGFDKRTTADGLHRIAAK
;
A
#
# COMPACT_ATOMS: atom_id res chain seq x y z
N MET A 1 -2.39 3.09 42.85
CA MET A 1 -2.60 3.49 41.42
C MET A 1 -1.22 3.45 40.75
N LYS A 2 -1.03 2.60 39.73
CA LYS A 2 0.20 2.64 38.91
C LYS A 2 0.18 3.99 38.17
N LYS A 3 1.30 4.76 38.23
CA LYS A 3 1.47 5.96 37.40
C LYS A 3 1.11 5.61 35.97
N PRO A 4 0.29 6.42 35.24
CA PRO A 4 0.09 6.25 33.82
C PRO A 4 1.46 6.12 33.18
N SER A 5 1.64 5.14 32.33
CA SER A 5 2.95 4.92 31.72
C SER A 5 3.17 6.02 30.68
N GLN A 6 3.94 7.00 31.07
CA GLN A 6 4.31 8.15 30.23
C GLN A 6 4.89 7.67 28.88
N THR A 7 4.35 8.16 27.78
CA THR A 7 4.82 7.89 26.43
C THR A 7 5.09 9.21 25.70
N ASP A 8 6.11 9.27 24.87
CA ASP A 8 6.42 10.47 24.10
C ASP A 8 5.45 10.60 22.91
N VAL A 9 5.15 9.47 22.26
CA VAL A 9 4.31 9.43 21.06
C VAL A 9 3.31 8.28 21.13
N VAL A 10 2.03 8.59 20.96
CA VAL A 10 0.98 7.61 20.65
C VAL A 10 0.75 7.59 19.15
N VAL A 11 0.80 6.41 18.54
CA VAL A 11 0.43 6.15 17.15
C VAL A 11 -0.88 5.39 17.13
N ILE A 12 -1.90 5.91 16.43
CA ILE A 12 -3.23 5.30 16.31
C ILE A 12 -3.37 4.60 14.97
N GLY A 13 -3.51 3.28 15.01
CA GLY A 13 -3.64 2.38 13.84
C GLY A 13 -2.37 1.59 13.56
N ALA A 14 -2.46 0.24 13.62
CA ALA A 14 -1.38 -0.69 13.31
C ALA A 14 -1.47 -1.25 11.87
N GLY A 15 -1.88 -0.42 10.92
CA GLY A 15 -1.64 -0.64 9.50
C GLY A 15 -0.17 -0.37 9.14
N ILE A 16 0.19 -0.53 7.86
CA ILE A 16 1.58 -0.38 7.40
C ILE A 16 2.19 0.99 7.77
N ILE A 17 1.41 2.06 7.67
CA ILE A 17 1.88 3.42 7.98
C ILE A 17 2.17 3.57 9.46
N GLY A 18 1.21 3.23 10.34
CA GLY A 18 1.40 3.39 11.78
C GLY A 18 2.47 2.46 12.34
N SER A 19 2.53 1.21 11.87
CA SER A 19 3.57 0.26 12.26
C SER A 19 4.97 0.71 11.84
N SER A 20 5.11 1.23 10.61
CA SER A 20 6.36 1.80 10.10
C SER A 20 6.79 3.02 10.91
N ILE A 21 5.86 3.95 11.20
CA ILE A 21 6.13 5.13 12.04
C ILE A 21 6.61 4.69 13.43
N ALA A 22 5.88 3.77 14.07
CA ALA A 22 6.25 3.28 15.39
C ALA A 22 7.65 2.64 15.41
N TYR A 23 7.98 1.84 14.37
CA TYR A 23 9.30 1.24 14.22
C TYR A 23 10.42 2.29 14.10
N HIS A 24 10.23 3.27 13.22
CA HIS A 24 11.24 4.30 13.00
C HIS A 24 11.41 5.20 14.22
N LEU A 25 10.34 5.58 14.92
CA LEU A 25 10.42 6.37 16.14
C LEU A 25 11.10 5.59 17.28
N ALA A 26 10.81 4.30 17.44
CA ALA A 26 11.46 3.45 18.41
C ALA A 26 12.97 3.32 18.16
N ARG A 27 13.41 3.32 16.90
CA ARG A 27 14.86 3.39 16.56
C ARG A 27 15.54 4.66 17.05
N TYR A 28 14.81 5.77 17.15
CA TYR A 28 15.30 7.01 17.76
C TYR A 28 15.16 7.01 19.30
N LYS A 29 14.85 5.84 19.90
CA LYS A 29 14.71 5.64 21.35
C LYS A 29 13.58 6.46 21.99
N LEU A 30 12.60 6.90 21.21
CA LEU A 30 11.38 7.49 21.73
C LEU A 30 10.50 6.40 22.39
N ARG A 31 9.81 6.76 23.47
CA ARG A 31 8.81 5.90 24.10
C ARG A 31 7.54 5.95 23.28
N VAL A 32 7.34 4.94 22.45
CA VAL A 32 6.21 4.84 21.53
C VAL A 32 5.16 3.88 22.05
N THR A 33 3.90 4.29 21.94
CA THR A 33 2.74 3.40 22.12
C THR A 33 1.98 3.32 20.81
N LEU A 34 1.80 2.12 20.28
CA LEU A 34 1.01 1.83 19.09
C LEU A 34 -0.32 1.21 19.53
N LEU A 35 -1.44 1.88 19.20
CA LEU A 35 -2.81 1.46 19.54
C LEU A 35 -3.53 0.99 18.27
N GLU A 36 -4.14 -0.19 18.33
CA GLU A 36 -4.95 -0.75 17.25
C GLU A 36 -6.24 -1.33 17.81
N ARG A 37 -7.39 -0.95 17.22
CA ARG A 37 -8.71 -1.42 17.66
C ARG A 37 -9.01 -2.88 17.27
N GLY A 38 -8.38 -3.37 16.22
CA GLY A 38 -8.44 -4.77 15.78
C GLY A 38 -7.10 -5.45 15.94
N ASP A 39 -6.70 -6.21 14.93
CA ASP A 39 -5.39 -6.85 14.84
C ASP A 39 -4.43 -6.07 13.93
N ILE A 40 -3.12 -6.35 14.04
CA ILE A 40 -2.12 -5.79 13.13
C ILE A 40 -2.51 -6.13 11.69
N ALA A 41 -2.47 -5.13 10.81
CA ALA A 41 -2.83 -5.25 9.40
C ALA A 41 -4.31 -5.59 9.11
N SER A 42 -5.22 -5.55 10.08
CA SER A 42 -6.64 -5.91 9.90
C SER A 42 -7.46 -4.96 9.00
N GLY A 43 -6.89 -3.81 8.63
CA GLY A 43 -7.49 -2.83 7.70
C GLY A 43 -7.04 -3.02 6.26
N SER A 44 -6.88 -1.90 5.54
CA SER A 44 -6.45 -1.88 4.11
C SER A 44 -5.10 -2.56 3.87
N SER A 45 -4.20 -2.53 4.84
CA SER A 45 -2.85 -3.12 4.72
C SER A 45 -2.85 -4.65 4.63
N GLY A 46 -3.85 -5.34 5.15
CA GLY A 46 -3.98 -6.79 5.02
C GLY A 46 -4.95 -7.24 3.94
N ALA A 47 -5.51 -6.29 3.17
CA ALA A 47 -6.50 -6.55 2.13
C ALA A 47 -6.12 -5.91 0.78
N CYS A 48 -4.84 -5.67 0.55
CA CYS A 48 -4.30 -5.12 -0.70
C CYS A 48 -3.39 -6.13 -1.41
N ASP A 49 -3.09 -5.84 -2.68
CA ASP A 49 -1.99 -6.51 -3.39
C ASP A 49 -0.63 -6.14 -2.79
N GLY A 50 0.41 -6.89 -3.19
CA GLY A 50 1.77 -6.72 -2.70
C GLY A 50 2.67 -5.89 -3.60
N LEU A 51 2.15 -5.16 -4.57
CA LEU A 51 2.90 -4.48 -5.60
C LEU A 51 3.78 -3.33 -5.06
N VAL A 52 5.08 -3.47 -5.15
CA VAL A 52 6.07 -2.41 -5.01
C VAL A 52 6.36 -1.86 -6.41
N PHE A 53 5.48 -1.00 -6.92
CA PHE A 53 5.39 -0.66 -8.33
C PHE A 53 5.68 0.84 -8.58
N LEU A 54 6.90 1.14 -9.05
CA LEU A 54 7.39 2.49 -9.30
C LEU A 54 6.76 3.09 -10.56
N GLN A 55 6.63 2.27 -11.61
CA GLN A 55 6.06 2.66 -12.89
C GLN A 55 4.62 3.22 -12.77
N SER A 56 3.90 2.91 -11.69
CA SER A 56 2.55 3.45 -11.46
C SER A 56 2.53 4.85 -10.85
N LYS A 57 3.67 5.42 -10.51
CA LYS A 57 3.77 6.71 -9.82
C LYS A 57 3.91 7.86 -10.80
N LYS A 58 3.20 8.98 -10.51
CA LYS A 58 3.38 10.21 -11.29
C LYS A 58 4.81 10.71 -11.15
N PRO A 59 5.43 11.18 -12.24
CA PRO A 59 6.71 11.89 -12.17
C PRO A 59 6.70 13.04 -11.16
N GLY A 60 7.85 13.36 -10.60
CA GLY A 60 8.01 14.34 -9.54
C GLY A 60 8.05 13.70 -8.15
N ILE A 61 7.55 14.41 -7.13
CA ILE A 61 7.72 14.02 -5.70
C ILE A 61 7.16 12.62 -5.38
N HIS A 62 6.06 12.19 -6.02
CA HIS A 62 5.49 10.87 -5.79
C HIS A 62 6.45 9.76 -6.21
N LEU A 63 7.06 9.90 -7.40
CA LEU A 63 8.03 8.92 -7.89
C LEU A 63 9.33 8.97 -7.07
N GLN A 64 9.81 10.15 -6.72
CA GLN A 64 11.02 10.32 -5.89
C GLN A 64 10.85 9.64 -4.53
N LEU A 65 9.73 9.86 -3.84
CA LEU A 65 9.42 9.20 -2.57
C LEU A 65 9.31 7.67 -2.72
N ALA A 66 8.70 7.19 -3.81
CA ALA A 66 8.57 5.77 -4.07
C ALA A 66 9.94 5.11 -4.33
N MET A 67 10.81 5.76 -5.10
CA MET A 67 12.17 5.29 -5.38
C MET A 67 13.00 5.24 -4.09
N GLU A 68 12.91 6.27 -3.25
CA GLU A 68 13.60 6.30 -1.96
C GLU A 68 13.07 5.22 -1.01
N SER A 69 11.75 5.00 -0.99
CA SER A 69 11.13 3.92 -0.23
C SER A 69 11.63 2.56 -0.73
N ARG A 70 11.63 2.33 -2.06
CA ARG A 70 12.06 1.09 -2.69
C ARG A 70 13.50 0.70 -2.29
N ARG A 71 14.43 1.64 -2.27
CA ARG A 71 15.83 1.42 -1.88
C ARG A 71 15.99 0.83 -0.48
N ARG A 72 14.98 0.93 0.37
CA ARG A 72 15.00 0.46 1.76
C ARG A 72 14.56 -0.99 1.91
N PHE A 73 13.89 -1.57 0.91
CA PHE A 73 13.30 -2.91 1.06
C PHE A 73 14.34 -4.01 1.31
N ASP A 74 15.49 -3.98 0.65
CA ASP A 74 16.56 -4.95 0.87
C ASP A 74 17.10 -4.90 2.31
N LEU A 75 17.19 -3.69 2.86
CA LEU A 75 17.62 -3.49 4.24
C LEU A 75 16.53 -3.94 5.22
N LEU A 76 15.27 -3.58 4.94
CA LEU A 76 14.12 -3.98 5.76
C LEU A 76 13.95 -5.49 5.80
N ALA A 77 14.13 -6.18 4.68
CA ALA A 77 14.08 -7.65 4.61
C ALA A 77 15.08 -8.34 5.55
N ARG A 78 16.21 -7.67 5.86
CA ARG A 78 17.24 -8.18 6.78
C ARG A 78 17.06 -7.71 8.23
N GLN A 79 16.42 -6.56 8.44
CA GLN A 79 16.30 -5.92 9.76
C GLN A 79 15.01 -6.28 10.48
N LEU A 80 13.93 -6.55 9.75
CA LEU A 80 12.65 -6.89 10.36
C LEU A 80 12.65 -8.33 10.90
N PRO A 81 11.97 -8.58 12.03
CA PRO A 81 12.04 -9.86 12.74
C PRO A 81 11.25 -11.01 12.08
N VAL A 82 10.55 -10.72 10.97
CA VAL A 82 9.80 -11.71 10.19
C VAL A 82 10.15 -11.61 8.72
N PRO A 83 10.13 -12.71 7.95
CA PRO A 83 10.29 -12.68 6.51
C PRO A 83 9.17 -11.86 5.88
N ILE A 84 9.52 -10.85 5.07
CA ILE A 84 8.54 -9.99 4.41
C ILE A 84 8.22 -10.43 2.98
N GLU A 85 8.83 -11.51 2.51
CA GLU A 85 8.65 -12.07 1.17
C GLU A 85 8.89 -11.03 0.06
N TYR A 86 9.86 -10.13 0.28
CA TYR A 86 10.21 -9.13 -0.71
C TYR A 86 10.99 -9.75 -1.87
N ARG A 87 10.50 -9.54 -3.09
CA ARG A 87 11.13 -10.01 -4.33
C ARG A 87 11.20 -8.88 -5.36
N GLU A 88 12.38 -8.68 -5.92
CA GLU A 88 12.64 -7.77 -7.03
C GLU A 88 12.43 -8.54 -8.35
N THR A 89 11.16 -8.68 -8.72
CA THR A 89 10.75 -9.45 -9.89
C THR A 89 10.82 -8.65 -11.19
N GLY A 90 11.01 -7.35 -11.09
CA GLY A 90 10.67 -6.43 -12.17
C GLY A 90 9.16 -6.28 -12.32
N GLY A 91 8.75 -5.33 -13.13
CA GLY A 91 7.34 -5.06 -13.41
C GLY A 91 7.10 -4.62 -14.84
N MET A 92 5.89 -4.83 -15.32
CA MET A 92 5.47 -4.42 -16.65
C MET A 92 4.15 -3.65 -16.61
N VAL A 93 4.07 -2.57 -17.40
CA VAL A 93 2.80 -1.92 -17.75
C VAL A 93 2.46 -2.37 -19.16
N VAL A 94 1.46 -3.24 -19.29
CA VAL A 94 1.07 -3.86 -20.56
C VAL A 94 0.26 -2.88 -21.40
N ILE A 95 0.59 -2.76 -22.69
CA ILE A 95 0.02 -1.81 -23.66
C ILE A 95 -0.74 -2.61 -24.72
N GLU A 96 -2.04 -2.30 -24.88
CA GLU A 96 -2.93 -3.05 -25.78
C GLU A 96 -3.44 -2.21 -26.97
N SER A 97 -3.37 -0.89 -26.90
CA SER A 97 -3.85 0.01 -27.97
C SER A 97 -2.83 1.11 -28.32
N GLU A 98 -3.00 1.74 -29.51
CA GLU A 98 -2.14 2.84 -29.97
C GLU A 98 -2.29 4.07 -29.07
N ASP A 99 -3.48 4.33 -28.56
CA ASP A 99 -3.72 5.44 -27.61
C ASP A 99 -2.95 5.22 -26.30
N GLU A 100 -2.96 3.99 -25.80
CA GLU A 100 -2.16 3.61 -24.63
C GLU A 100 -0.67 3.75 -24.92
N LEU A 101 -0.22 3.32 -26.10
CA LEU A 101 1.18 3.41 -26.50
C LEU A 101 1.64 4.89 -26.52
N SER A 102 0.85 5.76 -27.14
CA SER A 102 1.14 7.19 -27.20
C SER A 102 1.22 7.83 -25.84
N ALA A 103 0.28 7.51 -24.94
CA ALA A 103 0.28 7.98 -23.55
C ALA A 103 1.50 7.46 -22.78
N MET A 104 1.85 6.20 -22.96
CA MET A 104 2.97 5.57 -22.27
C MET A 104 4.33 6.08 -22.77
N GLN A 105 4.47 6.47 -24.03
CA GLN A 105 5.69 7.09 -24.55
C GLN A 105 6.06 8.37 -23.79
N GLN A 106 5.09 9.25 -23.60
CA GLN A 106 5.30 10.48 -22.85
C GLN A 106 5.57 10.19 -21.37
N PHE A 107 4.77 9.29 -20.77
CA PHE A 107 4.87 8.97 -19.36
C PHE A 107 6.22 8.33 -18.97
N VAL A 108 6.68 7.38 -19.76
CA VAL A 108 7.99 6.72 -19.55
C VAL A 108 9.13 7.73 -19.68
N LYS A 109 9.08 8.62 -20.67
CA LYS A 109 10.07 9.68 -20.82
C LYS A 109 10.15 10.58 -19.59
N GLU A 110 9.01 11.02 -19.07
CA GLU A 110 8.96 11.84 -17.87
C GLU A 110 9.46 11.10 -16.63
N GLN A 111 9.22 9.77 -16.53
CA GLN A 111 9.76 8.96 -15.45
C GLN A 111 11.28 8.80 -15.54
N GLN A 112 11.81 8.63 -16.74
CA GLN A 112 13.27 8.59 -17.00
C GLN A 112 13.95 9.91 -16.61
N GLU A 113 13.33 11.05 -16.89
CA GLU A 113 13.82 12.37 -16.50
C GLU A 113 13.93 12.53 -14.96
N VAL A 114 13.08 11.85 -14.20
CA VAL A 114 13.17 11.77 -12.72
C VAL A 114 14.23 10.77 -12.26
N GLY A 115 14.75 9.92 -13.15
CA GLY A 115 15.80 8.94 -12.86
C GLY A 115 15.29 7.53 -12.61
N LEU A 116 14.05 7.19 -12.97
CA LEU A 116 13.58 5.81 -12.92
C LEU A 116 14.22 5.01 -14.06
N ASP A 117 14.78 3.84 -13.72
CA ASP A 117 15.16 2.83 -14.71
C ASP A 117 13.91 2.15 -15.27
N VAL A 118 13.43 2.64 -16.39
CA VAL A 118 12.23 2.16 -17.09
C VAL A 118 12.42 2.32 -18.59
N SER A 119 11.92 1.39 -19.37
CA SER A 119 12.00 1.44 -20.84
C SER A 119 10.73 0.92 -21.51
N LEU A 120 10.41 1.46 -22.69
CA LEU A 120 9.41 0.85 -23.55
C LEU A 120 10.04 -0.30 -24.32
N ILE A 121 9.35 -1.43 -24.34
CA ILE A 121 9.75 -2.66 -25.03
C ILE A 121 8.63 -3.10 -25.97
N ASN A 122 9.01 -3.60 -27.13
CA ASN A 122 8.05 -4.11 -28.10
C ASN A 122 7.45 -5.45 -27.67
N ARG A 123 6.43 -5.93 -28.37
CA ARG A 123 5.75 -7.22 -28.11
C ARG A 123 6.70 -8.38 -27.98
N ASN A 124 7.68 -8.48 -28.89
CA ASN A 124 8.61 -9.64 -28.91
C ASN A 124 9.52 -9.62 -27.69
N GLN A 125 10.02 -8.46 -27.30
CA GLN A 125 10.82 -8.26 -26.10
C GLN A 125 10.01 -8.57 -24.84
N ALA A 126 8.79 -8.02 -24.74
CA ALA A 126 7.90 -8.27 -23.61
C ALA A 126 7.59 -9.76 -23.45
N ARG A 127 7.25 -10.46 -24.54
CA ARG A 127 6.96 -11.90 -24.50
C ARG A 127 8.20 -12.78 -24.30
N LYS A 128 9.40 -12.30 -24.59
CA LYS A 128 10.65 -12.99 -24.22
C LYS A 128 10.88 -12.94 -22.69
N LEU A 129 10.58 -11.81 -22.07
CA LEU A 129 10.66 -11.63 -20.62
C LEU A 129 9.54 -12.37 -19.90
N GLU A 130 8.30 -12.22 -20.40
CA GLU A 130 7.10 -12.83 -19.84
C GLU A 130 6.33 -13.64 -20.91
N PRO A 131 6.64 -14.94 -21.06
CA PRO A 131 6.07 -15.78 -22.13
C PRO A 131 4.56 -15.93 -22.10
N GLN A 132 3.93 -15.72 -20.94
CA GLN A 132 2.47 -15.86 -20.77
C GLN A 132 1.69 -14.66 -21.32
N LEU A 133 2.36 -13.57 -21.70
CA LEU A 133 1.69 -12.43 -22.30
C LEU A 133 0.99 -12.77 -23.61
N SER A 134 -0.19 -12.19 -23.79
CA SER A 134 -1.00 -12.32 -25.01
C SER A 134 -0.22 -11.91 -26.26
N LYS A 135 -0.58 -12.54 -27.41
CA LYS A 135 -0.08 -12.13 -28.74
C LYS A 135 -0.64 -10.79 -29.19
N HIS A 136 -1.71 -10.31 -28.57
CA HIS A 136 -2.45 -9.12 -28.98
C HIS A 136 -1.93 -7.82 -28.40
N ILE A 137 -1.03 -7.87 -27.41
CA ILE A 137 -0.41 -6.66 -26.88
C ILE A 137 0.43 -5.95 -27.95
N LEU A 138 0.56 -4.66 -27.85
CA LEU A 138 1.48 -3.87 -28.70
C LEU A 138 2.90 -3.84 -28.12
N GLY A 139 3.03 -3.83 -26.81
CA GLY A 139 4.28 -3.78 -26.07
C GLY A 139 4.03 -3.64 -24.58
N ALA A 140 5.05 -3.19 -23.88
CA ALA A 140 4.97 -2.87 -22.46
C ALA A 140 5.99 -1.78 -22.09
N SER A 141 5.80 -1.09 -20.97
CA SER A 141 6.95 -0.52 -20.27
C SER A 141 7.47 -1.55 -19.27
N HIS A 142 8.77 -1.56 -19.06
CA HIS A 142 9.45 -2.49 -18.14
C HIS A 142 10.40 -1.71 -17.24
N SER A 143 10.34 -2.00 -15.94
CA SER A 143 11.34 -1.56 -14.95
C SER A 143 11.84 -2.76 -14.15
N PRO A 144 13.16 -2.97 -14.06
CA PRO A 144 13.73 -4.02 -13.24
C PRO A 144 13.58 -3.73 -11.73
N LEU A 145 13.32 -2.47 -11.35
CA LEU A 145 13.23 -2.02 -9.97
C LEU A 145 11.88 -2.30 -9.30
N ASP A 146 10.88 -2.65 -10.07
CA ASP A 146 9.57 -3.05 -9.54
C ASP A 146 9.66 -4.44 -8.90
N GLY A 147 8.74 -4.72 -8.01
CA GLY A 147 8.72 -5.98 -7.29
C GLY A 147 7.46 -6.18 -6.48
N GLN A 148 7.52 -7.08 -5.54
CA GLN A 148 6.39 -7.40 -4.68
C GLN A 148 6.86 -7.76 -3.27
N VAL A 149 5.95 -7.60 -2.33
CA VAL A 149 6.15 -7.88 -0.91
C VAL A 149 4.87 -8.48 -0.33
N ASN A 150 4.97 -9.28 0.71
CA ASN A 150 3.78 -9.67 1.46
C ASN A 150 3.35 -8.50 2.37
N PRO A 151 2.23 -7.81 2.12
CA PRO A 151 1.86 -6.61 2.86
C PRO A 151 1.50 -6.89 4.32
N ILE A 152 0.97 -8.08 4.63
CA ILE A 152 0.66 -8.51 5.99
C ILE A 152 1.97 -8.71 6.75
N SER A 153 2.89 -9.50 6.20
CA SER A 153 4.19 -9.80 6.81
C SER A 153 5.04 -8.54 6.99
N LEU A 154 5.02 -7.62 6.01
CA LEU A 154 5.71 -6.33 6.14
C LEU A 154 5.14 -5.48 7.29
N THR A 155 3.81 -5.42 7.41
CA THR A 155 3.15 -4.66 8.48
C THR A 155 3.46 -5.28 9.85
N GLN A 156 3.37 -6.61 9.96
CA GLN A 156 3.74 -7.34 11.18
C GLN A 156 5.22 -7.15 11.51
N GLY A 157 6.09 -7.20 10.50
CA GLY A 157 7.53 -6.96 10.65
C GLY A 157 7.82 -5.62 11.30
N PHE A 158 7.19 -4.55 10.83
CA PHE A 158 7.33 -3.23 11.45
C PHE A 158 6.78 -3.17 12.88
N ALA A 159 5.57 -3.70 13.12
CA ALA A 159 4.97 -3.67 14.44
C ALA A 159 5.78 -4.47 15.48
N LEU A 160 6.20 -5.69 15.12
CA LEU A 160 7.03 -6.54 15.99
C LEU A 160 8.45 -5.97 16.12
N GLY A 161 9.00 -5.39 15.07
CA GLY A 161 10.27 -4.68 15.11
C GLY A 161 10.22 -3.47 16.05
N ALA A 162 9.14 -2.68 16.01
CA ALA A 162 8.92 -1.60 16.97
C ALA A 162 8.87 -2.12 18.41
N LYS A 163 8.13 -3.23 18.63
CA LYS A 163 8.03 -3.89 19.96
C LYS A 163 9.39 -4.35 20.47
N SER A 164 10.22 -4.96 19.62
CA SER A 164 11.58 -5.41 20.01
C SER A 164 12.52 -4.26 20.38
N LEU A 165 12.23 -3.05 19.85
CA LEU A 165 12.94 -1.81 20.16
C LEU A 165 12.36 -1.08 21.39
N GLY A 166 11.38 -1.67 22.08
CA GLY A 166 10.80 -1.13 23.31
C GLY A 166 9.48 -0.37 23.13
N ALA A 167 8.92 -0.29 21.92
CA ALA A 167 7.58 0.26 21.74
C ALA A 167 6.52 -0.65 22.41
N ARG A 168 5.48 -0.05 22.97
CA ARG A 168 4.33 -0.78 23.50
C ARG A 168 3.28 -0.92 22.42
N LEU A 169 2.82 -2.13 22.20
CA LEU A 169 1.80 -2.45 21.21
C LEU A 169 0.56 -2.99 21.91
N PHE A 170 -0.58 -2.38 21.63
CA PHE A 170 -1.89 -2.79 22.13
C PHE A 170 -2.82 -3.03 20.96
N THR A 171 -3.32 -4.24 20.82
CA THR A 171 -4.36 -4.64 19.87
C THR A 171 -5.69 -4.84 20.62
N GLY A 172 -6.82 -4.75 19.92
CA GLY A 172 -8.14 -4.80 20.54
C GLY A 172 -8.44 -3.56 21.40
N VAL A 173 -7.76 -2.42 21.16
CA VAL A 173 -7.89 -1.20 21.96
C VAL A 173 -8.35 -0.05 21.08
N ALA A 174 -9.59 0.39 21.30
CA ALA A 174 -10.20 1.46 20.51
C ALA A 174 -9.98 2.84 21.17
N VAL A 175 -9.50 3.80 20.39
CA VAL A 175 -9.42 5.21 20.81
C VAL A 175 -10.81 5.81 20.74
N CYS A 176 -11.26 6.42 21.85
CA CYS A 176 -12.56 7.06 21.99
C CYS A 176 -12.46 8.56 22.31
N GLY A 177 -11.28 9.08 22.68
CA GLY A 177 -11.07 10.49 22.95
C GLY A 177 -9.61 10.92 22.84
N ILE A 178 -9.38 12.18 22.63
CA ILE A 178 -8.06 12.82 22.68
C ILE A 178 -8.18 14.08 23.51
N ASP A 179 -7.50 14.10 24.65
CA ASP A 179 -7.49 15.25 25.53
C ASP A 179 -6.49 16.30 25.07
N THR A 180 -6.90 17.54 25.19
CA THR A 180 -6.06 18.70 24.92
C THR A 180 -6.04 19.65 26.11
N THR A 181 -4.84 20.19 26.41
CA THR A 181 -4.64 21.20 27.45
C THR A 181 -3.90 22.37 26.84
N ALA A 182 -4.47 23.55 26.93
CA ALA A 182 -3.91 24.78 26.34
C ALA A 182 -3.56 24.63 24.83
N GLY A 183 -4.43 23.95 24.08
CA GLY A 183 -4.26 23.75 22.64
C GLY A 183 -3.24 22.67 22.24
N LYS A 184 -2.71 21.91 23.20
CA LYS A 184 -1.79 20.81 22.96
C LYS A 184 -2.41 19.50 23.40
N VAL A 185 -2.10 18.42 22.70
CA VAL A 185 -2.45 17.08 23.12
C VAL A 185 -1.82 16.76 24.47
N SER A 186 -2.55 16.12 25.35
CA SER A 186 -2.08 15.68 26.67
C SER A 186 -2.29 14.19 26.93
N ALA A 187 -3.32 13.57 26.32
CA ALA A 187 -3.58 12.16 26.46
C ALA A 187 -4.51 11.61 25.36
N VAL A 188 -4.52 10.30 25.23
CA VAL A 188 -5.47 9.53 24.42
C VAL A 188 -6.32 8.66 25.35
N GLU A 189 -7.63 8.77 25.26
CA GLU A 189 -8.61 7.95 25.97
C GLU A 189 -8.99 6.75 25.12
N THR A 190 -9.03 5.58 25.75
CA THR A 190 -9.39 4.31 25.10
C THR A 190 -10.34 3.51 25.98
N ASP A 191 -10.97 2.49 25.40
CA ASP A 191 -11.77 1.50 26.15
C ASP A 191 -10.96 0.65 27.14
N ALA A 192 -9.62 0.64 27.02
CA ALA A 192 -8.70 -0.05 27.93
C ALA A 192 -7.97 0.88 28.90
N GLY A 193 -8.29 2.19 28.90
CA GLY A 193 -7.69 3.17 29.79
C GLY A 193 -7.07 4.38 29.06
N ARG A 194 -6.33 5.17 29.83
CA ARG A 194 -5.74 6.46 29.40
C ARG A 194 -4.24 6.32 29.13
N PHE A 195 -3.77 6.93 28.04
CA PHE A 195 -2.37 7.00 27.66
C PHE A 195 -1.93 8.46 27.56
N GLU A 196 -1.10 8.91 28.49
CA GLU A 196 -0.51 10.26 28.41
C GLU A 196 0.51 10.30 27.26
N ALA A 197 0.47 11.37 26.46
CA ALA A 197 1.38 11.56 25.33
C ALA A 197 1.55 13.03 24.99
N ASP A 198 2.78 13.39 24.61
CA ASP A 198 3.11 14.73 24.12
C ASP A 198 2.71 14.90 22.63
N VAL A 199 2.70 13.79 21.89
CA VAL A 199 2.36 13.76 20.45
C VAL A 199 1.44 12.60 20.15
N VAL A 200 0.43 12.85 19.33
CA VAL A 200 -0.46 11.81 18.77
C VAL A 200 -0.34 11.82 17.25
N ILE A 201 -0.12 10.64 16.69
CA ILE A 201 -0.07 10.44 15.25
C ILE A 201 -1.29 9.64 14.82
N ASN A 202 -2.15 10.26 14.01
CA ASN A 202 -3.31 9.63 13.42
C ASN A 202 -2.89 8.85 12.15
N ALA A 203 -2.76 7.54 12.27
CA ALA A 203 -2.49 6.59 11.19
C ALA A 203 -3.64 5.60 10.99
N ALA A 204 -4.87 6.01 11.32
CA ALA A 204 -6.07 5.17 11.33
C ALA A 204 -6.66 4.88 9.93
N GLY A 205 -5.92 5.17 8.84
CA GLY A 205 -6.32 4.86 7.47
C GLY A 205 -7.67 5.49 7.10
N VAL A 206 -8.63 4.70 6.65
CA VAL A 206 -9.97 5.19 6.26
C VAL A 206 -10.79 5.71 7.46
N HIS A 207 -10.37 5.43 8.68
CA HIS A 207 -10.98 5.94 9.92
C HIS A 207 -10.26 7.18 10.49
N ALA A 208 -9.27 7.72 9.77
CA ALA A 208 -8.59 8.94 10.19
C ALA A 208 -9.53 10.15 10.37
N PRO A 209 -10.63 10.31 9.59
CA PRO A 209 -11.63 11.35 9.85
C PRO A 209 -12.29 11.24 11.23
N GLU A 210 -12.62 10.02 11.66
CA GLU A 210 -13.24 9.77 12.98
C GLU A 210 -12.28 10.20 14.11
N ILE A 211 -11.00 9.86 13.98
CA ILE A 211 -9.98 10.27 14.96
C ILE A 211 -9.71 11.78 14.91
N GLY A 212 -9.69 12.38 13.71
CA GLY A 212 -9.54 13.83 13.55
C GLY A 212 -10.67 14.61 14.21
N ALA A 213 -11.90 14.12 14.09
CA ALA A 213 -13.09 14.74 14.69
C ALA A 213 -13.01 14.83 16.22
N LEU A 214 -12.28 13.93 16.91
CA LEU A 214 -12.07 13.98 18.36
C LEU A 214 -11.34 15.24 18.83
N VAL A 215 -10.66 15.93 17.93
CA VAL A 215 -9.95 17.19 18.19
C VAL A 215 -10.44 18.34 17.29
N GLY A 216 -11.60 18.18 16.65
CA GLY A 216 -12.22 19.20 15.81
C GLY A 216 -11.57 19.38 14.44
N LEU A 217 -10.78 18.41 13.97
CA LEU A 217 -10.16 18.45 12.64
C LEU A 217 -11.04 17.71 11.62
N ASP A 218 -11.34 18.38 10.51
CA ASP A 218 -11.93 17.75 9.33
C ASP A 218 -10.83 17.18 8.44
N ILE A 219 -10.82 15.85 8.27
CA ILE A 219 -9.86 15.14 7.42
C ILE A 219 -10.61 14.58 6.21
N PRO A 220 -10.38 15.08 4.98
CA PRO A 220 -11.20 14.75 3.81
C PRO A 220 -10.83 13.39 3.19
N ILE A 221 -10.83 12.32 3.99
CA ILE A 221 -10.59 10.94 3.53
C ILE A 221 -11.93 10.24 3.34
N LYS A 222 -12.13 9.63 2.17
CA LYS A 222 -13.30 8.79 1.86
C LYS A 222 -12.86 7.37 1.56
N PRO A 223 -13.48 6.34 2.15
CA PRO A 223 -13.15 4.95 1.83
C PRO A 223 -13.53 4.65 0.39
N ARG A 224 -12.63 3.92 -0.30
CA ARG A 224 -12.86 3.41 -1.65
C ARG A 224 -12.56 1.92 -1.66
N ARG A 225 -13.61 1.10 -1.88
CA ARG A 225 -13.48 -0.35 -1.94
C ARG A 225 -12.75 -0.77 -3.22
N GLY A 226 -11.81 -1.70 -3.09
CA GLY A 226 -11.24 -2.49 -4.16
C GLY A 226 -11.48 -3.96 -3.87
N GLN A 227 -12.06 -4.70 -4.82
CA GLN A 227 -12.20 -6.15 -4.73
C GLN A 227 -11.03 -6.80 -5.48
N ILE A 228 -10.45 -7.85 -4.92
CA ILE A 228 -9.33 -8.61 -5.47
C ILE A 228 -9.74 -10.08 -5.47
N ILE A 229 -9.44 -10.78 -6.56
CA ILE A 229 -9.58 -12.23 -6.64
C ILE A 229 -8.24 -12.84 -6.21
N VAL A 230 -8.29 -13.79 -5.29
CA VAL A 230 -7.15 -14.62 -4.90
C VAL A 230 -7.45 -16.05 -5.35
N THR A 231 -6.57 -16.62 -6.16
CA THR A 231 -6.74 -17.99 -6.66
C THR A 231 -6.26 -19.03 -5.65
N GLU A 232 -6.57 -20.29 -5.90
CA GLU A 232 -5.84 -21.40 -5.31
C GLU A 232 -4.37 -21.39 -5.79
N PHE A 233 -3.56 -22.27 -5.20
CA PHE A 233 -2.18 -22.48 -5.61
C PHE A 233 -2.09 -22.80 -7.10
N CYS A 234 -1.19 -22.12 -7.79
CA CYS A 234 -0.75 -22.42 -9.14
C CYS A 234 0.78 -22.56 -9.17
N SER A 235 1.28 -23.46 -9.99
CA SER A 235 2.74 -23.53 -10.23
C SER A 235 3.26 -22.18 -10.70
N PRO A 236 4.52 -21.83 -10.41
CA PRO A 236 5.11 -20.56 -10.85
C PRO A 236 4.99 -20.37 -12.36
N MET A 237 4.25 -19.34 -12.78
CA MET A 237 3.97 -19.03 -14.18
C MET A 237 4.38 -17.62 -14.54
N LEU A 238 4.18 -16.64 -13.64
CA LEU A 238 4.55 -15.25 -13.86
C LEU A 238 5.95 -14.97 -13.32
N ARG A 239 6.71 -14.25 -14.11
CA ARG A 239 8.06 -13.78 -13.76
C ARG A 239 8.05 -12.34 -13.25
N HIS A 240 7.06 -11.55 -13.68
CA HIS A 240 6.92 -10.13 -13.39
C HIS A 240 5.55 -9.82 -12.80
N CYS A 241 5.48 -8.85 -11.94
CA CYS A 241 4.20 -8.23 -11.61
C CYS A 241 3.77 -7.30 -12.75
N MET A 242 2.46 -7.21 -13.00
CA MET A 242 1.94 -6.49 -14.15
C MET A 242 0.74 -5.63 -13.81
N ILE A 243 0.63 -4.50 -14.51
CA ILE A 243 -0.58 -3.68 -14.54
C ILE A 243 -0.92 -3.32 -16.00
N SER A 244 -2.19 -3.03 -16.28
CA SER A 244 -2.63 -2.52 -17.58
C SER A 244 -2.26 -1.03 -17.75
N ALA A 245 -1.87 -0.61 -18.95
CA ALA A 245 -1.66 0.79 -19.30
C ALA A 245 -2.93 1.64 -19.17
N LYS A 246 -4.12 1.03 -19.28
CA LYS A 246 -5.41 1.68 -18.99
C LYS A 246 -5.42 2.33 -17.61
N TYR A 247 -4.80 1.67 -16.62
CA TYR A 247 -4.67 2.22 -15.28
C TYR A 247 -3.89 3.55 -15.25
N ILE A 248 -2.84 3.66 -16.09
CA ILE A 248 -2.03 4.87 -16.22
C ILE A 248 -2.78 5.93 -16.99
N ALA A 249 -3.37 5.59 -18.15
CA ALA A 249 -4.15 6.50 -18.99
C ALA A 249 -5.29 7.18 -18.20
N ALA A 250 -5.98 6.44 -17.35
CA ALA A 250 -7.02 6.97 -16.45
C ALA A 250 -6.51 8.02 -15.45
N LYS A 251 -5.21 8.06 -15.15
CA LYS A 251 -4.61 9.10 -14.29
C LYS A 251 -4.41 10.44 -15.00
N PHE A 252 -4.26 10.41 -16.32
CA PHE A 252 -3.99 11.61 -17.13
C PHE A 252 -5.24 12.21 -17.73
N ASN A 253 -6.24 11.40 -18.04
CA ASN A 253 -7.49 11.85 -18.65
C ASN A 253 -8.69 11.47 -17.77
N PRO A 254 -9.32 12.45 -17.07
CA PRO A 254 -10.49 12.22 -16.22
C PRO A 254 -11.71 11.62 -16.97
N GLU A 255 -11.86 11.90 -18.26
CA GLU A 255 -12.96 11.34 -19.07
C GLU A 255 -12.72 9.84 -19.32
N ILE A 256 -11.49 9.48 -19.61
CA ILE A 256 -11.07 8.08 -19.72
C ILE A 256 -11.21 7.37 -18.36
N ALA A 257 -10.95 8.06 -17.24
CA ALA A 257 -11.12 7.48 -15.90
C ALA A 257 -12.55 7.06 -15.59
N GLN A 258 -13.55 7.71 -16.19
CA GLN A 258 -14.97 7.34 -16.04
C GLN A 258 -15.35 6.10 -16.87
N THR A 259 -14.73 5.93 -18.02
CA THR A 259 -15.01 4.84 -18.96
C THR A 259 -14.12 3.60 -18.71
N ILE A 260 -12.87 3.79 -18.34
CA ILE A 260 -11.91 2.70 -18.11
C ILE A 260 -11.88 2.23 -16.64
N GLY A 261 -12.66 2.84 -15.79
CA GLY A 261 -12.93 2.61 -14.34
C GLY A 261 -12.11 1.60 -13.54
N GLU A 262 -11.47 0.64 -14.17
CA GLU A 262 -10.83 -0.48 -13.51
C GLU A 262 -9.55 -0.89 -14.24
N GLY A 263 -8.41 -0.54 -13.66
CA GLY A 263 -7.12 -1.10 -14.08
C GLY A 263 -7.01 -2.56 -13.65
N VAL A 264 -6.39 -3.39 -14.47
CA VAL A 264 -6.02 -4.75 -14.10
C VAL A 264 -4.63 -4.72 -13.50
N SER A 265 -4.46 -5.39 -12.35
CA SER A 265 -3.16 -5.79 -11.81
C SER A 265 -3.12 -7.30 -11.68
N ILE A 266 -1.97 -7.88 -11.94
CA ILE A 266 -1.74 -9.32 -11.81
C ILE A 266 -0.38 -9.51 -11.14
N GLU A 267 -0.37 -10.27 -10.06
CA GLU A 267 0.86 -10.74 -9.43
C GLU A 267 0.69 -12.21 -9.03
N GLN A 268 1.79 -12.93 -8.96
CA GLN A 268 1.82 -14.26 -8.37
C GLN A 268 2.68 -14.22 -7.11
N THR A 269 2.07 -14.56 -5.97
CA THR A 269 2.74 -14.56 -4.67
C THR A 269 3.80 -15.65 -4.60
N GLU A 270 4.66 -15.61 -3.58
CA GLU A 270 5.62 -16.67 -3.30
C GLU A 270 4.93 -18.02 -3.04
N ASN A 271 3.74 -17.99 -2.46
CA ASN A 271 2.92 -19.16 -2.19
C ASN A 271 2.14 -19.65 -3.43
N GLY A 272 2.36 -19.07 -4.61
CA GLY A 272 1.77 -19.51 -5.87
C GLY A 272 0.37 -18.99 -6.17
N ASN A 273 -0.29 -18.30 -5.27
CA ASN A 273 -1.60 -17.71 -5.53
C ASN A 273 -1.47 -16.53 -6.50
N PHE A 274 -2.40 -16.40 -7.43
CA PHE A 274 -2.56 -15.17 -8.19
C PHE A 274 -3.42 -14.19 -7.41
N LEU A 275 -3.02 -12.92 -7.39
CA LEU A 275 -3.85 -11.81 -6.99
C LEU A 275 -4.23 -11.02 -8.26
N LEU A 276 -5.53 -10.98 -8.54
CA LEU A 276 -6.10 -10.31 -9.71
C LEU A 276 -6.94 -9.14 -9.21
N GLY A 277 -6.60 -7.94 -9.58
CA GLY A 277 -7.30 -6.76 -9.08
C GLY A 277 -7.38 -5.62 -10.08
N SER A 278 -8.12 -4.61 -9.76
CA SER A 278 -9.09 -4.48 -8.69
C SER A 278 -10.26 -3.62 -9.15
N THR A 279 -11.42 -3.76 -8.49
CA THR A 279 -12.49 -2.77 -8.64
C THR A 279 -12.16 -1.49 -7.89
N ARG A 280 -12.94 -0.41 -8.13
CA ARG A 280 -12.80 0.88 -7.45
C ARG A 280 -14.16 1.53 -7.24
N GLU A 281 -14.68 1.41 -6.02
CA GLU A 281 -16.07 1.72 -5.73
C GLU A 281 -16.19 2.63 -4.50
N PHE A 282 -16.98 3.70 -4.60
CA PHE A 282 -17.34 4.54 -3.47
C PHE A 282 -18.64 4.04 -2.84
N VAL A 283 -18.52 3.08 -1.94
CA VAL A 283 -19.64 2.39 -1.26
C VAL A 283 -19.57 2.55 0.27
N GLY A 284 -18.90 3.59 0.73
CA GLY A 284 -18.65 3.80 2.16
C GLY A 284 -17.78 2.70 2.75
N PHE A 285 -18.14 2.24 3.94
CA PHE A 285 -17.39 1.20 4.68
C PHE A 285 -17.84 -0.25 4.33
N ASP A 286 -18.61 -0.45 3.27
CA ASP A 286 -19.03 -1.79 2.85
C ASP A 286 -17.84 -2.59 2.32
N LYS A 287 -17.44 -3.64 3.06
CA LYS A 287 -16.31 -4.54 2.74
C LYS A 287 -16.72 -5.81 1.99
N ARG A 288 -18.02 -5.99 1.70
CA ARG A 288 -18.53 -7.20 1.05
C ARG A 288 -18.00 -7.28 -0.38
N THR A 289 -17.67 -8.50 -0.82
CA THR A 289 -17.45 -8.81 -2.23
C THR A 289 -18.79 -8.98 -2.95
N THR A 290 -18.83 -8.67 -4.24
CA THR A 290 -20.03 -8.79 -5.07
C THR A 290 -19.75 -9.65 -6.30
N ALA A 291 -20.75 -10.42 -6.75
CA ALA A 291 -20.62 -11.23 -7.94
C ALA A 291 -20.28 -10.38 -9.18
N ASP A 292 -20.88 -9.18 -9.29
CA ASP A 292 -20.58 -8.23 -10.36
C ASP A 292 -19.11 -7.79 -10.34
N GLY A 293 -18.59 -7.42 -9.17
CA GLY A 293 -17.18 -7.02 -9.02
C GLY A 293 -16.22 -8.15 -9.40
N LEU A 294 -16.50 -9.38 -8.96
CA LEU A 294 -15.72 -10.56 -9.33
C LEU A 294 -15.78 -10.84 -10.83
N HIS A 295 -16.99 -10.76 -11.43
CA HIS A 295 -17.16 -10.94 -12.86
C HIS A 295 -16.37 -9.90 -13.67
N ARG A 296 -16.42 -8.63 -13.28
CA ARG A 296 -15.67 -7.55 -13.94
C ARG A 296 -14.15 -7.75 -13.89
N ILE A 297 -13.61 -8.31 -12.79
CA ILE A 297 -12.18 -8.63 -12.71
C ILE A 297 -11.85 -9.83 -13.59
N ALA A 298 -12.66 -10.90 -13.52
CA ALA A 298 -12.40 -12.16 -14.23
C ALA A 298 -12.58 -12.05 -15.76
N ALA A 299 -13.35 -11.07 -16.25
CA ALA A 299 -13.59 -10.85 -17.67
C ALA A 299 -12.48 -10.02 -18.37
N LYS A 300 -11.50 -9.58 -17.64
CA LYS A 300 -10.36 -8.78 -18.15
C LYS A 300 -9.13 -9.63 -18.37
#